data_ce10206f3a00a78c63b2ea7702e95cfa
#
_entry.id   ce10206f3a00a78c63b2ea7702e95cfa
#
_cell.length_a   1.000
_cell.length_b   1.000
_cell.length_c   1.000
_cell.angle_alpha   90.00
_cell.angle_beta   90.00
_cell.angle_gamma   90.00
#
_symmetry.space_group_name_H-M   'P 1'
#
loop_
_entity.id
_entity.type
_entity.pdbx_description
1 polymer ?
#
loop_
_entity_poly.entity_id
_entity_poly.type
_entity_poly.pdbx_seq_one_letter_code
_entity_poly.pdbx_strand_id
1 'polypeptide(L)'
;RLSAALLKALPYRAALTAAWCSAAFTFHVCRFRRRETLRRIREVFGPDYPARDARRIAWLSLRNMSFNLVEMIRAQDIDRAWIDRHIPAFALYVPQVQALIRRYGGAVITVPHMGNWDLAGWACNQYGIRMFSIAGKQKNPLVNDWVNRQRETGMAILERGSGTLKQIIKLLRSGNALAILP
;
A
#
# COMPACT_ATOMS: atom_id res chain seq x y z
N ARG A 1 2.23 -17.06 9.91
CA ARG A 1 1.86 -17.87 8.72
C ARG A 1 0.41 -18.41 8.84
N LEU A 2 -0.01 -18.95 9.97
CA LEU A 2 -1.37 -19.49 10.17
C LEU A 2 -2.46 -18.43 10.00
N SER A 3 -2.26 -17.23 10.57
CA SER A 3 -3.22 -16.11 10.46
C SER A 3 -3.42 -15.61 9.03
N ALA A 4 -2.36 -15.56 8.22
CA ALA A 4 -2.47 -15.19 6.82
C ALA A 4 -3.20 -16.26 5.99
N ALA A 5 -2.96 -17.55 6.26
CA ALA A 5 -3.68 -18.64 5.61
C ALA A 5 -5.18 -18.60 5.94
N LEU A 6 -5.53 -18.36 7.21
CA LEU A 6 -6.91 -18.19 7.63
C LEU A 6 -7.60 -17.01 6.93
N LEU A 7 -6.92 -15.85 6.86
CA LEU A 7 -7.47 -14.68 6.16
C LEU A 7 -7.67 -14.92 4.65
N LYS A 8 -6.81 -15.74 4.01
CA LYS A 8 -7.01 -16.15 2.61
C LYS A 8 -8.20 -17.10 2.44
N ALA A 9 -8.44 -18.00 3.38
CA ALA A 9 -9.54 -18.97 3.32
C ALA A 9 -10.94 -18.35 3.52
N LEU A 10 -11.01 -17.18 4.19
CA LEU A 10 -12.27 -16.49 4.42
C LEU A 10 -12.79 -15.80 3.15
N PRO A 11 -14.13 -15.67 2.96
CA PRO A 11 -14.69 -14.73 2.00
C PRO A 11 -14.14 -13.30 2.24
N TYR A 12 -13.96 -12.52 1.17
CA TYR A 12 -13.31 -11.19 1.27
C TYR A 12 -13.94 -10.29 2.33
N ARG A 13 -15.28 -10.21 2.35
CA ARG A 13 -16.00 -9.39 3.35
C ARG A 13 -15.78 -9.90 4.78
N ALA A 14 -15.73 -11.21 4.98
CA ALA A 14 -15.47 -11.79 6.30
C ALA A 14 -14.02 -11.48 6.77
N ALA A 15 -13.05 -11.54 5.88
CA ALA A 15 -11.67 -11.14 6.19
C ALA A 15 -11.57 -9.66 6.58
N LEU A 16 -12.28 -8.76 5.88
CA LEU A 16 -12.36 -7.35 6.26
C LEU A 16 -13.06 -7.14 7.61
N THR A 17 -14.12 -7.90 7.89
CA THR A 17 -14.80 -7.84 9.20
C THR A 17 -13.87 -8.28 10.32
N ALA A 18 -13.12 -9.36 10.14
CA ALA A 18 -12.12 -9.81 11.11
C ALA A 18 -11.03 -8.74 11.35
N ALA A 19 -10.55 -8.10 10.28
CA ALA A 19 -9.61 -6.99 10.38
C ALA A 19 -10.21 -5.78 11.10
N TRP A 20 -11.47 -5.45 10.84
CA TRP A 20 -12.20 -4.40 11.55
C TRP A 20 -12.31 -4.69 13.04
N CYS A 21 -12.72 -5.90 13.42
CA CYS A 21 -12.82 -6.33 14.82
C CYS A 21 -11.46 -6.25 15.52
N SER A 22 -10.40 -6.72 14.87
CA SER A 22 -9.03 -6.63 15.39
C SER A 22 -8.58 -5.18 15.59
N ALA A 23 -8.84 -4.31 14.61
CA ALA A 23 -8.54 -2.89 14.70
C ALA A 23 -9.35 -2.22 15.83
N ALA A 24 -10.65 -2.56 15.98
CA ALA A 24 -11.51 -2.02 17.03
C ALA A 24 -11.01 -2.43 18.42
N PHE A 25 -10.65 -3.68 18.61
CA PHE A 25 -10.06 -4.18 19.84
C PHE A 25 -8.75 -3.45 20.15
N THR A 26 -7.85 -3.36 19.16
CA THR A 26 -6.56 -2.67 19.32
C THR A 26 -6.73 -1.18 19.67
N PHE A 27 -7.68 -0.50 19.02
CA PHE A 27 -7.91 0.94 19.24
C PHE A 27 -8.66 1.26 20.52
N HIS A 28 -9.73 0.52 20.82
CA HIS A 28 -10.64 0.85 21.92
C HIS A 28 -10.23 0.19 23.24
N VAL A 29 -9.74 -1.07 23.18
CA VAL A 29 -9.38 -1.85 24.37
C VAL A 29 -7.89 -1.72 24.67
N CYS A 30 -7.01 -2.15 23.75
CA CYS A 30 -5.56 -2.09 23.97
C CYS A 30 -5.01 -0.68 23.95
N ARG A 31 -5.67 0.24 23.27
CA ARG A 31 -5.25 1.65 23.09
C ARG A 31 -3.82 1.80 22.56
N PHE A 32 -3.38 0.81 21.75
CA PHE A 32 -2.02 0.74 21.23
C PHE A 32 -1.68 1.98 20.41
N ARG A 33 -0.62 2.69 20.81
CA ARG A 33 -0.12 3.95 20.20
C ARG A 33 -1.16 5.06 20.02
N ARG A 34 -2.36 4.95 20.57
CA ARG A 34 -3.45 5.90 20.39
C ARG A 34 -3.07 7.32 20.84
N ARG A 35 -2.36 7.46 21.98
CA ARG A 35 -1.90 8.77 22.47
C ARG A 35 -0.95 9.43 21.47
N GLU A 36 0.00 8.69 20.95
CA GLU A 36 0.98 9.17 19.97
C GLU A 36 0.30 9.59 18.66
N THR A 37 -0.64 8.79 18.16
CA THR A 37 -1.40 9.13 16.95
C THR A 37 -2.20 10.42 17.14
N LEU A 38 -2.88 10.58 18.27
CA LEU A 38 -3.63 11.79 18.59
C LEU A 38 -2.72 13.02 18.74
N ARG A 39 -1.53 12.85 19.32
CA ARG A 39 -0.53 13.93 19.41
C ARG A 39 -0.13 14.41 18.02
N ARG A 40 0.24 13.49 17.12
CA ARG A 40 0.63 13.82 15.75
C ARG A 40 -0.49 14.48 14.94
N ILE A 41 -1.72 14.05 15.11
CA ILE A 41 -2.87 14.70 14.46
C ILE A 41 -2.97 16.17 14.90
N ARG A 42 -2.82 16.45 16.20
CA ARG A 42 -2.84 17.83 16.70
C ARG A 42 -1.65 18.66 16.26
N GLU A 43 -0.48 18.06 16.08
CA GLU A 43 0.69 18.74 15.52
C GLU A 43 0.46 19.23 14.08
N VAL A 44 -0.33 18.47 13.29
CA VAL A 44 -0.65 18.81 11.90
C VAL A 44 -1.81 19.80 11.82
N PHE A 45 -2.89 19.57 12.56
CA PHE A 45 -4.14 20.34 12.46
C PHE A 45 -4.26 21.49 13.47
N GLY A 46 -3.31 21.59 14.40
CA GLY A 46 -3.30 22.60 15.46
C GLY A 46 -3.86 22.09 16.80
N PRO A 47 -3.55 22.81 17.90
CA PRO A 47 -3.95 22.41 19.26
C PRO A 47 -5.46 22.46 19.47
N ASP A 48 -6.17 23.36 18.78
CA ASP A 48 -7.61 23.57 18.90
C ASP A 48 -8.44 22.60 18.04
N TYR A 49 -7.77 21.68 17.33
CA TYR A 49 -8.49 20.70 16.51
C TYR A 49 -9.41 19.81 17.36
N PRO A 50 -10.71 19.66 16.99
CA PRO A 50 -11.69 19.00 17.83
C PRO A 50 -11.28 17.57 18.23
N ALA A 51 -11.29 17.27 19.51
CA ALA A 51 -10.86 15.98 20.04
C ALA A 51 -11.66 14.79 19.47
N ARG A 52 -12.94 15.00 19.12
CA ARG A 52 -13.82 14.03 18.46
C ARG A 52 -13.27 13.68 17.06
N ASP A 53 -12.92 14.70 16.28
CA ASP A 53 -12.46 14.52 14.91
C ASP A 53 -11.06 13.93 14.87
N ALA A 54 -10.18 14.35 15.78
CA ALA A 54 -8.87 13.72 15.96
C ALA A 54 -9.00 12.22 16.29
N ARG A 55 -9.92 11.83 17.18
CA ARG A 55 -10.18 10.41 17.47
C ARG A 55 -10.74 9.66 16.28
N ARG A 56 -11.63 10.28 15.51
CA ARG A 56 -12.19 9.70 14.28
C ARG A 56 -11.10 9.44 13.24
N ILE A 57 -10.23 10.42 12.98
CA ILE A 57 -9.09 10.26 12.06
C ILE A 57 -8.18 9.13 12.54
N ALA A 58 -7.81 9.11 13.83
CA ALA A 58 -6.96 8.08 14.40
C ALA A 58 -7.57 6.68 14.25
N TRP A 59 -8.86 6.54 14.50
CA TRP A 59 -9.60 5.29 14.32
C TRP A 59 -9.62 4.85 12.84
N LEU A 60 -10.00 5.76 11.93
CA LEU A 60 -10.08 5.46 10.50
C LEU A 60 -8.71 5.08 9.93
N SER A 61 -7.65 5.73 10.37
CA SER A 61 -6.27 5.39 9.98
C SER A 61 -5.90 3.95 10.37
N LEU A 62 -6.13 3.56 11.62
CA LEU A 62 -5.81 2.20 12.08
C LEU A 62 -6.68 1.14 11.38
N ARG A 63 -7.98 1.42 11.23
CA ARG A 63 -8.91 0.54 10.51
C ARG A 63 -8.45 0.32 9.06
N ASN A 64 -8.12 1.39 8.36
CA ASN A 64 -7.70 1.31 6.95
C ASN A 64 -6.35 0.59 6.80
N MET A 65 -5.40 0.81 7.73
CA MET A 65 -4.16 0.01 7.77
C MET A 65 -4.43 -1.48 7.93
N SER A 66 -5.42 -1.85 8.74
CA SER A 66 -5.80 -3.26 8.91
C SER A 66 -6.45 -3.84 7.65
N PHE A 67 -7.22 -3.04 6.92
CA PHE A 67 -7.79 -3.44 5.62
C PHE A 67 -6.69 -3.59 4.57
N ASN A 68 -5.77 -2.63 4.48
CA ASN A 68 -4.62 -2.70 3.57
C ASN A 68 -3.80 -3.99 3.80
N LEU A 69 -3.64 -4.40 5.06
CA LEU A 69 -2.95 -5.66 5.39
C LEU A 69 -3.68 -6.88 4.84
N VAL A 70 -5.02 -6.93 4.95
CA VAL A 70 -5.84 -8.02 4.37
C VAL A 70 -5.70 -8.04 2.85
N GLU A 71 -5.81 -6.88 2.20
CA GLU A 71 -5.67 -6.77 0.74
C GLU A 71 -4.27 -7.16 0.27
N MET A 72 -3.22 -6.77 0.99
CA MET A 72 -1.84 -7.19 0.69
C MET A 72 -1.66 -8.71 0.81
N ILE A 73 -2.25 -9.34 1.85
CA ILE A 73 -2.24 -10.80 2.01
C ILE A 73 -2.94 -11.50 0.84
N ARG A 74 -3.98 -10.88 0.29
CA ARG A 74 -4.83 -11.42 -0.78
C ARG A 74 -4.48 -10.88 -2.18
N ALA A 75 -3.45 -10.07 -2.31
CA ALA A 75 -3.11 -9.43 -3.58
C ALA A 75 -2.99 -10.42 -4.75
N GLN A 76 -2.47 -11.62 -4.49
CA GLN A 76 -2.35 -12.68 -5.50
C GLN A 76 -3.70 -13.23 -6.01
N ASP A 77 -4.77 -13.06 -5.24
CA ASP A 77 -6.13 -13.48 -5.60
C ASP A 77 -6.89 -12.36 -6.36
N ILE A 78 -6.26 -11.17 -6.50
CA ILE A 78 -6.83 -10.00 -7.16
C ILE A 78 -6.35 -10.00 -8.61
N ASP A 79 -7.23 -10.36 -9.51
CA ASP A 79 -7.00 -10.33 -10.95
C ASP A 79 -7.50 -9.02 -11.60
N ARG A 80 -7.28 -8.89 -12.89
CA ARG A 80 -7.73 -7.73 -13.67
C ARG A 80 -9.25 -7.56 -13.60
N ALA A 81 -10.01 -8.63 -13.67
CA ALA A 81 -11.48 -8.58 -13.64
C ALA A 81 -11.98 -8.04 -12.28
N TRP A 82 -11.30 -8.42 -11.21
CA TRP A 82 -11.58 -7.86 -9.89
C TRP A 82 -11.29 -6.34 -9.85
N ILE A 83 -10.16 -5.89 -10.40
CA ILE A 83 -9.78 -4.48 -10.44
C ILE A 83 -10.80 -3.68 -11.25
N ASP A 84 -11.17 -4.14 -12.44
CA ASP A 84 -12.15 -3.48 -13.31
C ASP A 84 -13.51 -3.30 -12.62
N ARG A 85 -13.92 -4.28 -11.82
CA ARG A 85 -15.18 -4.25 -11.07
C ARG A 85 -15.15 -3.31 -9.86
N HIS A 86 -14.03 -3.27 -9.13
CA HIS A 86 -13.97 -2.56 -7.84
C HIS A 86 -13.29 -1.19 -7.95
N ILE A 87 -12.49 -0.96 -8.98
CA ILE A 87 -11.77 0.30 -9.23
C ILE A 87 -11.92 0.71 -10.71
N PRO A 88 -13.16 0.92 -11.20
CA PRO A 88 -13.41 1.14 -12.63
C PRO A 88 -12.66 2.35 -13.19
N ALA A 89 -12.43 3.39 -12.37
CA ALA A 89 -11.65 4.56 -12.77
C ALA A 89 -10.19 4.22 -13.13
N PHE A 90 -9.63 3.11 -12.60
CA PHE A 90 -8.27 2.72 -12.88
C PHE A 90 -8.04 2.43 -14.36
N ALA A 91 -8.96 1.69 -14.99
CA ALA A 91 -8.90 1.35 -16.41
C ALA A 91 -8.91 2.58 -17.32
N LEU A 92 -9.52 3.69 -16.90
CA LEU A 92 -9.58 4.93 -17.68
C LEU A 92 -8.22 5.63 -17.81
N TYR A 93 -7.37 5.53 -16.79
CA TYR A 93 -6.07 6.21 -16.76
C TYR A 93 -4.91 5.35 -17.27
N VAL A 94 -5.04 4.03 -17.28
CA VAL A 94 -3.99 3.10 -17.71
C VAL A 94 -3.48 3.40 -19.13
N PRO A 95 -4.33 3.61 -20.17
CA PRO A 95 -3.86 3.88 -21.51
C PRO A 95 -2.99 5.14 -21.60
N GLN A 96 -3.31 6.18 -20.82
CA GLN A 96 -2.55 7.43 -20.76
C GLN A 96 -1.16 7.19 -20.16
N VAL A 97 -1.08 6.46 -19.05
CA VAL A 97 0.20 6.11 -18.39
C VAL A 97 1.05 5.26 -19.32
N GLN A 98 0.46 4.27 -19.97
CA GLN A 98 1.16 3.42 -20.94
C GLN A 98 1.68 4.22 -22.14
N ALA A 99 0.89 5.19 -22.65
CA ALA A 99 1.32 6.06 -23.75
C ALA A 99 2.52 6.92 -23.34
N LEU A 100 2.52 7.48 -22.12
CA LEU A 100 3.65 8.24 -21.58
C LEU A 100 4.91 7.37 -21.44
N ILE A 101 4.78 6.16 -20.90
CA ILE A 101 5.90 5.22 -20.76
C ILE A 101 6.47 4.87 -22.13
N ARG A 102 5.62 4.56 -23.12
CA ARG A 102 6.07 4.27 -24.50
C ARG A 102 6.80 5.46 -25.12
N ARG A 103 6.27 6.68 -24.93
CA ARG A 103 6.83 7.91 -25.52
C ARG A 103 8.17 8.30 -24.93
N TYR A 104 8.35 8.16 -23.62
CA TYR A 104 9.51 8.67 -22.89
C TYR A 104 10.46 7.58 -22.38
N GLY A 105 10.14 6.31 -22.59
CA GLY A 105 10.98 5.17 -22.21
C GLY A 105 10.90 4.82 -20.73
N GLY A 106 10.04 5.49 -19.95
CA GLY A 106 9.83 5.26 -18.51
C GLY A 106 8.99 6.36 -17.90
N ALA A 107 8.60 6.19 -16.62
CA ALA A 107 7.82 7.19 -15.90
C ALA A 107 8.20 7.25 -14.42
N VAL A 108 8.02 8.42 -13.81
CA VAL A 108 8.03 8.58 -12.35
C VAL A 108 6.61 8.93 -11.91
N ILE A 109 6.05 8.11 -11.05
CA ILE A 109 4.68 8.27 -10.53
C ILE A 109 4.76 8.65 -9.07
N THR A 110 4.29 9.84 -8.74
CA THR A 110 4.15 10.28 -7.34
C THR A 110 2.88 9.69 -6.75
N VAL A 111 3.04 8.92 -5.68
CA VAL A 111 1.95 8.22 -5.00
C VAL A 111 1.80 8.81 -3.60
N PRO A 112 0.65 9.41 -3.26
CA PRO A 112 0.43 9.90 -1.90
C PRO A 112 0.32 8.72 -0.91
N HIS A 113 0.67 8.95 0.36
CA HIS A 113 0.49 7.98 1.46
C HIS A 113 -1.01 7.82 1.81
N MET A 114 -1.83 7.49 0.81
CA MET A 114 -3.29 7.32 0.92
C MET A 114 -3.71 5.97 0.34
N GLY A 115 -4.79 5.42 0.89
CA GLY A 115 -5.33 4.15 0.44
C GLY A 115 -4.34 2.99 0.59
N ASN A 116 -4.35 2.09 -0.38
CA ASN A 116 -3.45 0.94 -0.43
C ASN A 116 -2.50 1.05 -1.63
N TRP A 117 -1.33 1.64 -1.41
CA TRP A 117 -0.30 1.81 -2.46
C TRP A 117 0.31 0.47 -2.93
N ASP A 118 0.35 -0.56 -2.07
CA ASP A 118 0.82 -1.89 -2.46
C ASP A 118 -0.16 -2.52 -3.45
N LEU A 119 -1.48 -2.40 -3.20
CA LEU A 119 -2.52 -2.83 -4.15
C LEU A 119 -2.49 -2.01 -5.44
N ALA A 120 -2.22 -0.71 -5.37
CA ALA A 120 -2.07 0.13 -6.56
C ALA A 120 -0.93 -0.35 -7.46
N GLY A 121 0.23 -0.69 -6.87
CA GLY A 121 1.36 -1.29 -7.60
C GLY A 121 1.00 -2.63 -8.23
N TRP A 122 0.30 -3.49 -7.50
CA TRP A 122 -0.23 -4.75 -8.00
C TRP A 122 -1.19 -4.54 -9.18
N ALA A 123 -2.13 -3.60 -9.05
CA ALA A 123 -3.07 -3.27 -10.11
C ALA A 123 -2.36 -2.78 -11.38
N CYS A 124 -1.36 -1.91 -11.26
CA CYS A 124 -0.54 -1.48 -12.40
C CYS A 124 0.08 -2.68 -13.14
N ASN A 125 0.62 -3.64 -12.38
CA ASN A 125 1.24 -4.83 -12.97
C ASN A 125 0.23 -5.69 -13.74
N GLN A 126 -1.02 -5.84 -13.26
CA GLN A 126 -2.09 -6.55 -13.96
C GLN A 126 -2.46 -5.92 -15.32
N TYR A 127 -2.14 -4.65 -15.51
CA TYR A 127 -2.29 -3.92 -16.78
C TYR A 127 -0.99 -3.81 -17.57
N GLY A 128 0.07 -4.56 -17.21
CA GLY A 128 1.34 -4.55 -17.89
C GLY A 128 2.21 -3.32 -17.65
N ILE A 129 1.87 -2.49 -16.67
CA ILE A 129 2.72 -1.38 -16.21
C ILE A 129 3.67 -1.93 -15.15
N ARG A 130 4.89 -2.21 -15.52
CA ARG A 130 5.92 -2.73 -14.60
C ARG A 130 6.36 -1.63 -13.63
N MET A 131 5.93 -1.75 -12.38
CA MET A 131 6.25 -0.81 -11.32
C MET A 131 7.47 -1.25 -10.52
N PHE A 132 8.24 -0.28 -10.05
CA PHE A 132 9.23 -0.49 -8.98
C PHE A 132 9.21 0.69 -8.01
N SER A 133 9.68 0.46 -6.79
CA SER A 133 9.75 1.49 -5.75
C SER A 133 11.03 1.33 -4.92
N ILE A 134 11.34 2.34 -4.11
CA ILE A 134 12.45 2.31 -3.17
C ILE A 134 11.89 2.15 -1.77
N ALA A 135 12.34 1.15 -1.04
CA ALA A 135 11.94 0.95 0.35
C ALA A 135 13.13 0.81 1.28
N GLY A 136 12.95 1.32 2.50
CA GLY A 136 13.87 1.04 3.60
C GLY A 136 13.61 -0.34 4.20
N LYS A 137 14.65 -0.94 4.79
CA LYS A 137 14.52 -2.21 5.53
C LYS A 137 13.64 -2.04 6.76
N GLN A 138 12.75 -3.00 6.99
CA GLN A 138 11.99 -3.07 8.23
C GLN A 138 12.91 -3.49 9.39
N LYS A 139 12.69 -2.91 10.58
CA LYS A 139 13.50 -3.22 11.77
C LYS A 139 13.45 -4.70 12.17
N ASN A 140 12.30 -5.35 11.98
CA ASN A 140 12.15 -6.78 12.25
C ASN A 140 12.42 -7.58 10.96
N PRO A 141 13.46 -8.44 10.89
CA PRO A 141 13.80 -9.20 9.70
C PRO A 141 12.65 -10.09 9.20
N LEU A 142 11.92 -10.74 10.10
CA LEU A 142 10.79 -11.62 9.74
C LEU A 142 9.65 -10.85 9.06
N VAL A 143 9.40 -9.62 9.54
CA VAL A 143 8.41 -8.72 8.93
C VAL A 143 8.93 -8.22 7.59
N ASN A 144 10.21 -7.86 7.50
CA ASN A 144 10.85 -7.42 6.27
C ASN A 144 10.73 -8.47 5.17
N ASP A 145 11.13 -9.70 5.46
CA ASP A 145 11.09 -10.80 4.51
C ASP A 145 9.67 -11.17 4.10
N TRP A 146 8.72 -11.08 5.04
CA TRP A 146 7.33 -11.34 4.73
C TRP A 146 6.75 -10.25 3.81
N VAL A 147 6.96 -8.97 4.12
CA VAL A 147 6.50 -7.83 3.30
C VAL A 147 7.11 -7.88 1.91
N ASN A 148 8.43 -8.14 1.80
CA ASN A 148 9.11 -8.20 0.50
C ASN A 148 8.54 -9.34 -0.35
N ARG A 149 8.32 -10.53 0.22
CA ARG A 149 7.67 -11.65 -0.50
C ARG A 149 6.26 -11.31 -1.00
N GLN A 150 5.47 -10.52 -0.25
CA GLN A 150 4.17 -10.08 -0.74
C GLN A 150 4.30 -9.10 -1.92
N ARG A 151 5.34 -8.28 -1.96
CA ARG A 151 5.58 -7.28 -3.00
C ARG A 151 6.21 -7.83 -4.26
N GLU A 152 7.06 -8.84 -4.17
CA GLU A 152 7.81 -9.43 -5.30
C GLU A 152 6.89 -9.85 -6.46
N THR A 153 5.67 -10.24 -6.19
CA THR A 153 4.69 -10.63 -7.20
C THR A 153 4.02 -9.45 -7.91
N GLY A 154 4.08 -8.25 -7.36
CA GLY A 154 3.37 -7.07 -7.88
C GLY A 154 4.25 -5.88 -8.23
N MET A 155 5.35 -5.69 -7.51
CA MET A 155 6.21 -4.52 -7.69
C MET A 155 7.63 -4.83 -7.23
N ALA A 156 8.62 -4.54 -8.08
CA ALA A 156 10.02 -4.68 -7.70
C ALA A 156 10.40 -3.63 -6.64
N ILE A 157 11.11 -4.06 -5.60
CA ILE A 157 11.58 -3.16 -4.55
C ILE A 157 13.11 -3.03 -4.64
N LEU A 158 13.57 -1.80 -4.77
CA LEU A 158 14.99 -1.46 -4.64
C LEU A 158 15.29 -1.09 -3.21
N GLU A 159 16.29 -1.74 -2.63
CA GLU A 159 16.80 -1.31 -1.32
C GLU A 159 17.58 0.00 -1.46
N ARG A 160 17.42 0.89 -0.50
CA ARG A 160 18.19 2.13 -0.42
C ARG A 160 19.67 1.82 -0.15
N GLY A 161 20.56 2.26 -1.06
CA GLY A 161 22.01 2.03 -0.95
C GLY A 161 22.82 2.77 -2.03
N SER A 162 24.13 2.59 -2.02
CA SER A 162 25.07 3.29 -2.92
C SER A 162 24.88 3.03 -4.42
N GLY A 163 24.26 1.93 -4.80
CA GLY A 163 23.97 1.58 -6.21
C GLY A 163 22.57 1.91 -6.69
N THR A 164 21.68 2.40 -5.81
CA THR A 164 20.26 2.55 -6.09
C THR A 164 19.97 3.46 -7.27
N LEU A 165 20.68 4.60 -7.40
CA LEU A 165 20.47 5.54 -8.50
C LEU A 165 20.75 4.93 -9.87
N LYS A 166 21.83 4.15 -9.99
CA LYS A 166 22.17 3.46 -11.26
C LYS A 166 21.07 2.44 -11.62
N GLN A 167 20.54 1.73 -10.64
CA GLN A 167 19.45 0.77 -10.85
C GLN A 167 18.15 1.47 -11.26
N ILE A 168 17.80 2.61 -10.63
CA ILE A 168 16.65 3.43 -11.00
C ILE A 168 16.75 3.84 -12.48
N ILE A 169 17.86 4.43 -12.88
CA ILE A 169 18.07 4.87 -14.27
C ILE A 169 17.97 3.69 -15.25
N LYS A 170 18.57 2.55 -14.91
CA LYS A 170 18.49 1.33 -15.73
C LYS A 170 17.06 0.86 -15.91
N LEU A 171 16.27 0.80 -14.81
CA LEU A 171 14.88 0.35 -14.85
C LEU A 171 13.98 1.33 -15.61
N LEU A 172 14.15 2.64 -15.39
CA LEU A 172 13.40 3.65 -16.14
C LEU A 172 13.67 3.51 -17.66
N ARG A 173 14.94 3.42 -18.07
CA ARG A 173 15.32 3.26 -19.48
C ARG A 173 14.82 1.95 -20.11
N SER A 174 14.46 0.94 -19.32
CA SER A 174 13.85 -0.30 -19.78
C SER A 174 12.32 -0.30 -19.77
N GLY A 175 11.69 0.88 -19.69
CA GLY A 175 10.25 1.04 -19.80
C GLY A 175 9.48 0.73 -18.53
N ASN A 176 10.13 0.81 -17.35
CA ASN A 176 9.45 0.63 -16.08
C ASN A 176 9.01 1.98 -15.48
N ALA A 177 8.09 1.94 -14.54
CA ALA A 177 7.62 3.11 -13.80
C ALA A 177 8.09 3.06 -12.35
N LEU A 178 8.77 4.15 -11.91
CA LEU A 178 9.15 4.33 -10.52
C LEU A 178 8.00 4.93 -9.72
N ALA A 179 7.54 4.24 -8.67
CA ALA A 179 6.62 4.80 -7.69
C ALA A 179 7.40 5.44 -6.54
N ILE A 180 7.15 6.72 -6.31
CA ILE A 180 7.72 7.47 -5.19
C ILE A 180 6.60 7.90 -4.25
N LEU A 181 6.76 7.55 -2.97
CA LEU A 181 5.92 8.04 -1.88
C LEU A 181 6.73 9.15 -1.17
N PRO A 182 6.40 10.43 -1.41
CA PRO A 182 7.10 11.57 -0.81
C PRO A 182 6.86 11.72 0.68
#